data_c9ddfa3c2619d014c7280e12fb406823
#
_entry.id   c9ddfa3c2619d014c7280e12fb406823
#
_cell.length_a   1.000
_cell.length_b   1.000
_cell.length_c   1.000
_cell.angle_alpha   90.00
_cell.angle_beta   90.00
_cell.angle_gamma   90.00
#
_symmetry.space_group_name_H-M   'P 1'
#
loop_
_entity.id
_entity.type
_entity.pdbx_description
1 polymer ?
#
loop_
_entity_poly.entity_id
_entity_poly.type
_entity_poly.pdbx_seq_one_letter_code
_entity_poly.pdbx_strand_id
1 'polypeptide(L)'
;MTASARLDGRQLTGMPALHRECRREFGLPDFYGNNLSALIDCLSGVRDDDGMSRFVLAPGELLDIIVTDADLVRLQAPEVLAALEDVVEEVNLRHAEAGAAPALRLLLR
;
A
#
# COMPACT_ATOMS: atom_id res chain seq x y z
N MET A 1 -5.31 -5.72 -16.68
CA MET A 1 -6.35 -5.44 -15.69
C MET A 1 -5.70 -4.80 -14.46
N THR A 2 -6.40 -3.95 -13.72
CA THR A 2 -5.87 -3.22 -12.57
C THR A 2 -6.78 -3.43 -11.36
N ALA A 3 -6.19 -3.85 -10.24
CA ALA A 3 -6.90 -3.88 -8.97
C ALA A 3 -6.77 -2.52 -8.29
N SER A 4 -7.67 -2.19 -7.39
CA SER A 4 -7.66 -0.90 -6.68
C SER A 4 -7.87 -1.09 -5.20
N ALA A 5 -7.07 -0.38 -4.41
CA ALA A 5 -7.24 -0.22 -2.97
C ALA A 5 -7.45 1.27 -2.70
N ARG A 6 -8.43 1.61 -1.88
CA ARG A 6 -8.79 3.00 -1.63
C ARG A 6 -8.56 3.34 -0.16
N LEU A 7 -7.72 4.33 0.09
CA LEU A 7 -7.47 4.85 1.42
C LEU A 7 -8.17 6.20 1.56
N ASP A 8 -8.99 6.34 2.59
CA ASP A 8 -9.72 7.57 2.85
C ASP A 8 -8.80 8.60 3.52
N GLY A 9 -8.41 9.63 2.78
CA GLY A 9 -7.50 10.67 3.27
C GLY A 9 -8.02 11.41 4.51
N ARG A 10 -9.34 11.46 4.71
CA ARG A 10 -9.92 12.07 5.91
C ARG A 10 -9.55 11.29 7.18
N GLN A 11 -9.24 10.01 7.04
CA GLN A 11 -8.83 9.16 8.15
C GLN A 11 -7.31 9.14 8.34
N LEU A 12 -6.55 9.66 7.40
CA LEU A 12 -5.07 9.60 7.42
C LEU A 12 -4.51 10.78 8.20
N THR A 13 -4.71 10.78 9.50
CA THR A 13 -4.32 11.87 10.40
C THR A 13 -2.92 11.72 10.99
N GLY A 14 -2.26 10.61 10.71
CA GLY A 14 -0.92 10.32 11.18
C GLY A 14 -0.55 8.87 10.90
N MET A 15 0.63 8.45 11.31
CA MET A 15 1.11 7.09 11.05
C MET A 15 0.25 5.99 11.68
N PRO A 16 -0.24 6.11 12.93
CA PRO A 16 -1.14 5.07 13.46
C PRO A 16 -2.42 4.91 12.63
N ALA A 17 -2.98 6.01 12.15
CA ALA A 17 -4.17 5.97 11.29
C ALA A 17 -3.86 5.34 9.94
N LEU A 18 -2.68 5.59 9.37
CA LEU A 18 -2.25 4.94 8.13
C LEU A 18 -2.26 3.42 8.29
N HIS A 19 -1.70 2.91 9.38
CA HIS A 19 -1.66 1.46 9.61
C HIS A 19 -3.06 0.87 9.80
N ARG A 20 -3.97 1.58 10.48
CA ARG A 20 -5.36 1.15 10.61
C ARG A 20 -6.05 1.07 9.26
N GLU A 21 -5.92 2.11 8.44
CA GLU A 21 -6.53 2.15 7.10
C GLU A 21 -5.96 1.06 6.18
N CYS A 22 -4.64 0.88 6.20
CA CYS A 22 -3.99 -0.17 5.42
C CYS A 22 -4.43 -1.56 5.86
N ARG A 23 -4.49 -1.81 7.17
CA ARG A 23 -4.94 -3.10 7.70
C ARG A 23 -6.35 -3.42 7.22
N ARG A 24 -7.25 -2.44 7.27
CA ARG A 24 -8.63 -2.60 6.84
C ARG A 24 -8.73 -2.83 5.33
N GLU A 25 -8.11 -1.95 4.54
CA GLU A 25 -8.29 -1.97 3.08
C GLU A 25 -7.54 -3.12 2.42
N PHE A 26 -6.34 -3.42 2.86
CA PHE A 26 -5.56 -4.52 2.29
C PHE A 26 -5.90 -5.88 2.90
N GLY A 27 -6.71 -5.92 3.95
CA GLY A 27 -7.02 -7.18 4.63
C GLY A 27 -5.79 -7.82 5.23
N LEU A 28 -4.95 -7.03 5.92
CA LEU A 28 -3.70 -7.52 6.48
C LEU A 28 -3.96 -8.49 7.64
N PRO A 29 -3.02 -9.43 7.90
CA PRO A 29 -3.22 -10.43 8.96
C PRO A 29 -3.22 -9.80 10.36
N ASP A 30 -3.80 -10.51 11.34
CA ASP A 30 -3.89 -10.04 12.72
C ASP A 30 -2.53 -9.76 13.34
N PHE A 31 -1.49 -10.46 12.89
CA PHE A 31 -0.13 -10.26 13.37
C PHE A 31 0.63 -9.12 12.67
N TYR A 32 -0.06 -8.33 11.85
CA TYR A 32 0.55 -7.16 11.21
C TYR A 32 1.11 -6.20 12.27
N GLY A 33 2.41 -5.89 12.16
CA GLY A 33 3.17 -5.20 13.21
C GLY A 33 3.01 -3.68 13.26
N ASN A 34 2.11 -3.09 12.48
CA ASN A 34 1.87 -1.64 12.45
C ASN A 34 3.15 -0.82 12.22
N ASN A 35 4.01 -1.29 11.33
CA ASN A 35 5.20 -0.56 10.92
C ASN A 35 5.42 -0.70 9.41
N LEU A 36 6.25 0.18 8.83
CA LEU A 36 6.43 0.22 7.38
C LEU A 36 7.12 -1.03 6.84
N SER A 37 8.05 -1.62 7.58
CA SER A 37 8.69 -2.87 7.17
C SER A 37 7.67 -3.99 7.02
N ALA A 38 6.74 -4.11 7.97
CA ALA A 38 5.68 -5.11 7.90
C ALA A 38 4.74 -4.82 6.72
N LEU A 39 4.42 -3.55 6.46
CA LEU A 39 3.58 -3.17 5.33
C LEU A 39 4.24 -3.53 4.00
N ILE A 40 5.53 -3.23 3.86
CA ILE A 40 6.30 -3.59 2.67
C ILE A 40 6.31 -5.11 2.47
N ASP A 41 6.54 -5.87 3.53
CA ASP A 41 6.56 -7.33 3.46
C ASP A 41 5.19 -7.89 3.01
N CYS A 42 4.11 -7.40 3.59
CA CYS A 42 2.76 -7.85 3.22
C CYS A 42 2.42 -7.50 1.77
N LEU A 43 2.74 -6.29 1.31
CA LEU A 43 2.41 -5.86 -0.04
C LEU A 43 3.38 -6.41 -1.08
N SER A 44 4.58 -6.82 -0.69
CA SER A 44 5.52 -7.47 -1.62
C SER A 44 4.98 -8.81 -2.13
N GLY A 45 4.10 -9.47 -1.37
CA GLY A 45 3.51 -10.76 -1.73
C GLY A 45 2.17 -10.67 -2.45
N VAL A 46 1.79 -9.51 -3.02
CA VAL A 46 0.46 -9.36 -3.65
C VAL A 46 0.24 -10.22 -4.90
N ARG A 47 1.30 -10.76 -5.49
CA ARG A 47 1.22 -11.73 -6.60
C ARG A 47 1.30 -13.18 -6.12
N ASP A 48 1.57 -13.38 -4.84
CA ASP A 48 1.64 -14.69 -4.21
C ASP A 48 0.37 -14.88 -3.37
N ASP A 49 -0.30 -15.99 -3.49
CA ASP A 49 -1.49 -16.27 -2.69
C ASP A 49 -1.06 -16.75 -1.31
N ASP A 50 -0.40 -15.86 -0.56
CA ASP A 50 0.23 -16.18 0.73
C ASP A 50 -0.60 -15.78 1.95
N GLY A 51 -1.79 -15.21 1.73
CA GLY A 51 -2.69 -14.80 2.82
C GLY A 51 -2.30 -13.52 3.53
N MET A 52 -1.25 -12.81 3.06
CA MET A 52 -0.77 -11.60 3.71
C MET A 52 -1.57 -10.35 3.31
N SER A 53 -2.42 -10.45 2.30
CA SER A 53 -3.35 -9.39 1.91
C SER A 53 -4.54 -10.02 1.20
N ARG A 54 -5.65 -9.28 1.08
CA ARG A 54 -6.81 -9.76 0.32
C ARG A 54 -6.63 -9.67 -1.19
N PHE A 55 -5.58 -8.98 -1.63
CA PHE A 55 -5.29 -8.85 -3.07
C PHE A 55 -4.37 -9.98 -3.52
N VAL A 56 -4.74 -10.61 -4.64
CA VAL A 56 -3.90 -11.58 -5.33
C VAL A 56 -3.86 -11.16 -6.79
N LEU A 57 -2.73 -10.60 -7.22
CA LEU A 57 -2.59 -10.05 -8.56
C LEU A 57 -2.09 -11.11 -9.55
N ALA A 58 -2.60 -11.03 -10.78
CA ALA A 58 -2.05 -11.80 -11.89
C ALA A 58 -0.67 -11.23 -12.29
N PRO A 59 0.19 -12.02 -12.97
CA PRO A 59 1.44 -11.50 -13.49
C PRO A 59 1.20 -10.27 -14.39
N GLY A 60 1.95 -9.21 -14.14
CA GLY A 60 1.82 -7.95 -14.87
C GLY A 60 0.67 -7.05 -14.42
N GLU A 61 -0.21 -7.53 -13.55
CA GLU A 61 -1.30 -6.71 -13.02
C GLU A 61 -0.75 -5.71 -11.99
N LEU A 62 -1.34 -4.50 -11.98
CA LEU A 62 -1.02 -3.46 -11.02
C LEU A 62 -2.10 -3.38 -9.95
N LEU A 63 -1.69 -3.06 -8.72
CA LEU A 63 -2.59 -2.62 -7.65
C LEU A 63 -2.45 -1.10 -7.53
N ASP A 64 -3.52 -0.39 -7.84
CA ASP A 64 -3.59 1.06 -7.64
C ASP A 64 -3.95 1.33 -6.19
N ILE A 65 -3.11 2.08 -5.50
CA ILE A 65 -3.39 2.57 -4.15
C ILE A 65 -3.87 4.01 -4.33
N ILE A 66 -5.16 4.21 -4.14
CA ILE A 66 -5.81 5.50 -4.35
C ILE A 66 -6.01 6.18 -3.00
N VAL A 67 -5.39 7.34 -2.82
CA VAL A 67 -5.59 8.18 -1.63
C VAL A 67 -6.55 9.29 -2.01
N THR A 68 -7.75 9.27 -1.41
CA THR A 68 -8.72 10.34 -1.59
C THR A 68 -8.40 11.51 -0.65
N ASP A 69 -8.86 12.71 -0.99
CA ASP A 69 -8.58 13.92 -0.20
C ASP A 69 -7.09 14.10 0.08
N ALA A 70 -6.25 13.86 -0.93
CA ALA A 70 -4.79 13.90 -0.79
C ALA A 70 -4.28 15.27 -0.33
N ASP A 71 -4.92 16.36 -0.75
CA ASP A 71 -4.53 17.71 -0.32
C ASP A 71 -4.72 17.89 1.19
N LEU A 72 -5.78 17.30 1.76
CA LEU A 72 -6.00 17.31 3.19
C LEU A 72 -4.88 16.54 3.92
N VAL A 73 -4.48 15.40 3.38
CA VAL A 73 -3.37 14.62 3.95
C VAL A 73 -2.07 15.42 3.90
N ARG A 74 -1.80 16.14 2.81
CA ARG A 74 -0.62 17.01 2.72
C ARG A 74 -0.59 18.08 3.81
N LEU A 75 -1.75 18.59 4.19
CA LEU A 75 -1.86 19.61 5.23
C LEU A 75 -1.72 19.02 6.63
N GLN A 76 -2.38 17.90 6.92
CA GLN A 76 -2.47 17.38 8.29
C GLN A 76 -1.40 16.34 8.62
N ALA A 77 -0.93 15.57 7.64
CA ALA A 77 0.00 14.46 7.87
C ALA A 77 0.85 14.18 6.62
N PRO A 78 1.70 15.13 6.18
CA PRO A 78 2.51 14.93 4.98
C PRO A 78 3.44 13.71 5.06
N GLU A 79 3.85 13.30 6.26
CA GLU A 79 4.67 12.10 6.48
C GLU A 79 3.96 10.82 6.02
N VAL A 80 2.64 10.81 6.02
CA VAL A 80 1.86 9.65 5.55
C VAL A 80 2.05 9.45 4.05
N LEU A 81 1.99 10.54 3.27
CA LEU A 81 2.21 10.45 1.82
C LEU A 81 3.63 10.05 1.48
N ALA A 82 4.61 10.61 2.21
CA ALA A 82 6.02 10.23 2.02
C ALA A 82 6.22 8.73 2.34
N ALA A 83 5.60 8.23 3.40
CA ALA A 83 5.68 6.82 3.76
C ALA A 83 5.05 5.92 2.68
N LEU A 84 3.91 6.30 2.13
CA LEU A 84 3.27 5.53 1.06
C LEU A 84 4.13 5.51 -0.21
N GLU A 85 4.76 6.63 -0.56
CA GLU A 85 5.69 6.67 -1.69
C GLU A 85 6.86 5.72 -1.49
N ASP A 86 7.44 5.70 -0.29
CA ASP A 86 8.55 4.82 0.06
C ASP A 86 8.13 3.34 -0.01
N VAL A 87 6.94 3.01 0.48
CA VAL A 87 6.42 1.64 0.43
C VAL A 87 6.25 1.18 -1.01
N VAL A 88 5.62 2.00 -1.85
CA VAL A 88 5.41 1.67 -3.28
C VAL A 88 6.75 1.46 -3.99
N GLU A 89 7.69 2.37 -3.76
CA GLU A 89 9.03 2.27 -4.36
C GLU A 89 9.76 1.00 -3.94
N GLU A 90 9.75 0.69 -2.64
CA GLU A 90 10.45 -0.50 -2.13
C GLU A 90 9.82 -1.80 -2.62
N VAL A 91 8.49 -1.89 -2.63
CA VAL A 91 7.81 -3.08 -3.16
C VAL A 91 8.13 -3.27 -4.64
N ASN A 92 8.07 -2.19 -5.42
CA ASN A 92 8.37 -2.27 -6.84
C ASN A 92 9.83 -2.63 -7.10
N LEU A 93 10.75 -2.15 -6.28
CA LEU A 93 12.16 -2.51 -6.37
C LEU A 93 12.36 -4.01 -6.13
N ARG A 94 11.70 -4.58 -5.14
CA ARG A 94 11.77 -6.03 -4.87
C ARG A 94 11.27 -6.84 -6.06
N HIS A 95 10.18 -6.41 -6.70
CA HIS A 95 9.68 -7.07 -7.89
C HIS A 95 10.65 -6.95 -9.07
N ALA A 96 11.24 -5.77 -9.26
CA ALA A 96 12.23 -5.55 -10.32
C ALA A 96 13.47 -6.43 -10.13
N GLU A 97 13.95 -6.58 -8.90
CA GLU A 97 15.08 -7.44 -8.57
C GLU A 97 14.79 -8.91 -8.86
N ALA A 98 13.52 -9.31 -8.78
CA ALA A 98 13.07 -10.65 -9.13
C ALA A 98 12.74 -10.80 -10.63
N GLY A 99 13.00 -9.78 -11.44
CA GLY A 99 12.72 -9.79 -12.87
C GLY A 99 11.25 -9.57 -13.22
N ALA A 100 10.45 -9.06 -12.29
CA ALA A 100 9.01 -8.86 -12.48
C ALA A 100 8.68 -7.37 -12.72
N ALA A 101 7.52 -7.13 -13.33
CA ALA A 101 7.00 -5.78 -13.54
C ALA A 101 6.58 -5.13 -12.22
N PRO A 102 6.49 -3.78 -12.16
CA PRO A 102 5.98 -3.08 -10.99
C PRO A 102 4.61 -3.62 -10.55
N ALA A 103 4.42 -3.75 -9.24
CA ALA A 103 3.19 -4.30 -8.67
C ALA A 103 2.25 -3.22 -8.14
N LEU A 104 2.78 -2.08 -7.70
CA LEU A 104 2.00 -1.03 -7.06
C LEU A 104 2.10 0.29 -7.81
N ARG A 105 1.03 1.08 -7.76
CA ARG A 105 1.02 2.45 -8.24
C ARG A 105 0.23 3.31 -7.25
N LEU A 106 0.80 4.46 -6.87
CA LEU A 106 0.14 5.40 -5.96
C LEU A 106 -0.57 6.48 -6.77
N LEU A 107 -1.86 6.66 -6.52
CA LEU A 107 -2.67 7.69 -7.15
C LEU A 107 -3.23 8.62 -6.07
N LEU A 108 -2.90 9.90 -6.17
CA LEU A 108 -3.36 10.94 -5.24
C LEU A 108 -4.51 11.71 -5.88
N ARG A 109 -5.65 11.71 -5.23
CA ARG A 109 -6.89 12.29 -5.77
C ARG A 109 -7.44 13.43 -4.93
#